data_3cdeb2e0d4b8946e2189ca9b3d5a7f27
#
_entry.id   3cdeb2e0d4b8946e2189ca9b3d5a7f27
#
_cell.length_a   1.000
_cell.length_b   1.000
_cell.length_c   1.000
_cell.angle_alpha   90.00
_cell.angle_beta   90.00
_cell.angle_gamma   90.00
#
_symmetry.space_group_name_H-M   'P 1'
#
loop_
_entity.id
_entity.type
_entity.pdbx_description
1 polymer ?
#
loop_
_entity_poly.entity_id
_entity_poly.type
_entity_poly.pdbx_seq_one_letter_code
_entity_poly.pdbx_strand_id
1 'polypeptide(L)'
;MVHTGYKLHEEVKTAGAALQRAASLGVLVADNAARADGEERDAILVMSFGTTFKETREKTIDAVAEEVRRMHPAVKVMLAFTSHIVIERVEKNEGVRYPTPEEALQKLKEEGCTRVALVSLDIIPGIEYAYKREVFDECKPWFQRMTLGTPLVYWQGQEEKRDDVAEVMAAVAKELPARAEDEAVLLMAHGTPHPANAYYAVMQERLENLGEERVCIYTVEGRPNLDDVVPKLKEAGIRKVTLAPLMLVAGDHATNDMAGDEPDSHKSLLEREGFRVQTILKGIGENAAVRKIFAARAAEAYEALLDAAESKRF
;
A
#
# COMPACT_ATOMS: atom_id res chain seq x y z
N MET A 1 2.04 22.85 -0.25
CA MET A 1 3.01 22.58 0.85
C MET A 1 2.81 21.12 1.24
N VAL A 2 3.79 20.29 0.98
CA VAL A 2 3.78 18.89 1.39
C VAL A 2 3.99 18.87 2.91
N HIS A 3 2.99 18.37 3.64
CA HIS A 3 3.09 18.24 5.11
C HIS A 3 3.84 16.95 5.44
N THR A 4 5.14 17.03 5.45
CA THR A 4 6.06 15.90 5.42
C THR A 4 6.38 15.28 6.77
N GLY A 5 5.73 15.58 7.87
CA GLY A 5 6.06 14.89 9.11
C GLY A 5 5.28 15.37 10.33
N TYR A 6 5.38 14.63 11.43
CA TYR A 6 4.95 15.04 12.75
C TYR A 6 5.99 16.02 13.33
N LYS A 7 5.54 17.07 13.99
CA LYS A 7 6.43 18.00 14.70
C LYS A 7 6.29 17.80 16.20
N LEU A 8 7.40 17.63 16.89
CA LEU A 8 7.41 17.69 18.33
C LEU A 8 6.93 19.08 18.79
N HIS A 9 6.22 19.12 19.91
CA HIS A 9 5.75 20.37 20.50
C HIS A 9 6.91 21.34 20.70
N GLU A 10 6.70 22.63 20.43
CA GLU A 10 7.76 23.66 20.45
C GLU A 10 8.45 23.84 21.81
N GLU A 11 7.83 23.43 22.90
CA GLU A 11 8.42 23.42 24.25
C GLU A 11 9.46 22.30 24.44
N VAL A 12 9.50 21.28 23.56
CA VAL A 12 10.52 20.24 23.60
C VAL A 12 11.82 20.81 23.03
N LYS A 13 12.64 21.41 23.91
CA LYS A 13 13.89 22.07 23.51
C LYS A 13 15.04 21.10 23.26
N THR A 14 14.97 19.90 23.87
CA THR A 14 15.98 18.85 23.69
C THR A 14 15.30 17.52 23.45
N ALA A 15 15.56 16.92 22.29
CA ALA A 15 15.07 15.60 21.97
C ALA A 15 16.26 14.68 21.70
N GLY A 16 16.37 13.59 22.45
CA GLY A 16 17.35 12.54 22.16
C GLY A 16 17.04 11.81 20.86
N ALA A 17 18.03 11.15 20.28
CA ALA A 17 17.89 10.45 19.00
C ALA A 17 16.72 9.43 18.95
N ALA A 18 16.42 8.78 20.08
CA ALA A 18 15.29 7.85 20.16
C ALA A 18 13.94 8.54 20.02
N LEU A 19 13.75 9.70 20.65
CA LEU A 19 12.52 10.49 20.54
C LEU A 19 12.38 11.06 19.13
N GLN A 20 13.46 11.55 18.53
CA GLN A 20 13.47 12.04 17.17
C GLN A 20 13.06 10.94 16.18
N ARG A 21 13.63 9.73 16.31
CA ARG A 21 13.22 8.59 15.46
C ARG A 21 11.76 8.20 15.68
N ALA A 22 11.28 8.17 16.93
CA ALA A 22 9.88 7.86 17.22
C ALA A 22 8.91 8.90 16.64
N ALA A 23 9.32 10.17 16.58
CA ALA A 23 8.55 11.27 16.01
C ALA A 23 8.70 11.40 14.48
N SER A 24 9.55 10.59 13.83
CA SER A 24 9.71 10.57 12.38
C SER A 24 8.54 9.82 11.74
N LEU A 25 7.45 10.54 11.48
CA LEU A 25 6.23 10.05 10.86
C LEU A 25 6.04 10.67 9.47
N GLY A 26 5.34 9.96 8.59
CA GLY A 26 5.13 10.39 7.20
C GLY A 26 6.27 9.96 6.30
N VAL A 27 6.67 10.80 5.37
CA VAL A 27 7.84 10.54 4.52
C VAL A 27 9.11 10.57 5.36
N LEU A 28 9.86 9.47 5.36
CA LEU A 28 11.15 9.42 6.03
C LEU A 28 12.22 10.02 5.12
N VAL A 29 13.14 10.79 5.71
CA VAL A 29 14.27 11.40 5.00
C VAL A 29 15.56 11.08 5.73
N ALA A 30 16.58 10.68 5.01
CA ALA A 30 17.92 10.47 5.53
C ALA A 30 18.95 11.18 4.64
N ASP A 31 19.78 12.03 5.26
CA ASP A 31 20.92 12.69 4.65
C ASP A 31 22.22 12.08 5.15
N ASN A 32 23.17 11.87 4.24
CA ASN A 32 24.50 11.41 4.56
C ASN A 32 25.54 12.46 4.16
N ALA A 33 25.89 13.31 5.12
CA ALA A 33 26.86 14.40 4.92
C ALA A 33 28.25 13.88 4.46
N ALA A 34 28.63 12.64 4.79
CA ALA A 34 29.90 12.06 4.35
C ALA A 34 29.94 11.74 2.85
N ARG A 35 28.81 11.83 2.14
CA ARG A 35 28.68 11.60 0.70
C ARG A 35 28.19 12.81 -0.09
N ALA A 36 28.16 14.00 0.52
CA ALA A 36 27.57 15.21 -0.05
C ALA A 36 28.31 15.78 -1.28
N ASP A 37 29.55 15.36 -1.52
CA ASP A 37 30.44 15.96 -2.54
C ASP A 37 30.32 15.31 -3.93
N GLY A 38 29.36 14.41 -4.15
CA GLY A 38 29.17 13.71 -5.42
C GLY A 38 28.16 14.41 -6.34
N GLU A 39 28.20 14.08 -7.64
CA GLU A 39 27.17 14.47 -8.60
C GLU A 39 25.79 13.94 -8.17
N GLU A 40 24.78 14.80 -8.20
CA GLU A 40 23.42 14.40 -7.89
C GLU A 40 22.80 13.58 -9.04
N ARG A 41 22.55 12.31 -8.79
CA ARG A 41 21.90 11.40 -9.73
C ARG A 41 20.77 10.66 -9.05
N ASP A 42 19.57 11.01 -9.46
CA ASP A 42 18.34 10.55 -8.82
C ASP A 42 17.84 9.21 -9.37
N ALA A 43 17.19 8.45 -8.48
CA ALA A 43 16.40 7.29 -8.85
C ALA A 43 15.15 7.17 -7.97
N ILE A 44 14.14 6.49 -8.47
CA ILE A 44 12.94 6.08 -7.73
C ILE A 44 12.88 4.56 -7.74
N LEU A 45 12.74 3.96 -6.57
CA LEU A 45 12.53 2.54 -6.40
C LEU A 45 11.10 2.28 -5.94
N VAL A 46 10.28 1.73 -6.82
CA VAL A 46 8.92 1.28 -6.50
C VAL A 46 8.99 -0.13 -5.93
N MET A 47 8.42 -0.35 -4.76
CA MET A 47 8.47 -1.62 -4.03
C MET A 47 7.07 -2.17 -3.83
N SER A 48 6.82 -3.40 -4.27
CA SER A 48 5.56 -4.13 -4.12
C SER A 48 5.82 -5.52 -3.57
N PHE A 49 4.83 -6.12 -2.90
CA PHE A 49 4.88 -7.56 -2.59
C PHE A 49 5.05 -8.39 -3.86
N GLY A 50 4.44 -7.96 -4.96
CA GLY A 50 4.42 -8.67 -6.22
C GLY A 50 3.22 -9.59 -6.38
N THR A 51 3.10 -10.18 -7.57
CA THR A 51 2.13 -11.22 -7.88
C THR A 51 2.63 -12.09 -9.03
N THR A 52 2.26 -13.37 -9.00
CA THR A 52 2.54 -14.34 -10.09
C THR A 52 1.51 -14.24 -11.23
N PHE A 53 0.42 -13.51 -11.03
CA PHE A 53 -0.63 -13.33 -12.02
C PHE A 53 -0.26 -12.18 -12.96
N LYS A 54 0.26 -12.50 -14.14
CA LYS A 54 0.80 -11.53 -15.10
C LYS A 54 -0.21 -10.44 -15.46
N GLU A 55 -1.44 -10.83 -15.86
CA GLU A 55 -2.45 -9.88 -16.32
C GLU A 55 -2.84 -8.87 -15.23
N THR A 56 -3.04 -9.32 -13.99
CA THR A 56 -3.36 -8.41 -12.88
C THR A 56 -2.16 -7.55 -12.49
N ARG A 57 -0.93 -8.08 -12.59
CA ARG A 57 0.30 -7.31 -12.38
C ARG A 57 0.41 -6.14 -13.35
N GLU A 58 0.21 -6.41 -14.65
CA GLU A 58 0.24 -5.39 -15.70
C GLU A 58 -0.79 -4.28 -15.50
N LYS A 59 -1.99 -4.64 -15.05
CA LYS A 59 -3.09 -3.69 -14.80
C LYS A 59 -2.96 -2.89 -13.49
N THR A 60 -2.10 -3.32 -12.58
CA THR A 60 -1.98 -2.77 -11.23
C THR A 60 -0.56 -2.27 -10.95
N ILE A 61 0.36 -3.15 -10.55
CA ILE A 61 1.72 -2.80 -10.14
C ILE A 61 2.48 -2.09 -11.27
N ASP A 62 2.48 -2.68 -12.47
CA ASP A 62 3.18 -2.13 -13.61
C ASP A 62 2.54 -0.81 -14.06
N ALA A 63 1.20 -0.72 -14.01
CA ALA A 63 0.47 0.51 -14.33
C ALA A 63 0.81 1.66 -13.37
N VAL A 64 0.94 1.40 -12.05
CA VAL A 64 1.40 2.42 -11.09
C VAL A 64 2.86 2.82 -11.38
N ALA A 65 3.74 1.85 -11.59
CA ALA A 65 5.14 2.13 -11.91
C ALA A 65 5.28 2.95 -13.20
N GLU A 66 4.41 2.71 -14.18
CA GLU A 66 4.38 3.48 -15.43
C GLU A 66 3.83 4.91 -15.22
N GLU A 67 2.86 5.10 -14.34
CA GLU A 67 2.42 6.44 -13.96
C GLU A 67 3.56 7.24 -13.29
N VAL A 68 4.33 6.60 -12.40
CA VAL A 68 5.51 7.20 -11.78
C VAL A 68 6.57 7.56 -12.84
N ARG A 69 6.86 6.69 -13.81
CA ARG A 69 7.80 6.98 -14.91
C ARG A 69 7.35 8.17 -15.74
N ARG A 70 6.06 8.27 -16.04
CA ARG A 70 5.51 9.41 -16.82
C ARG A 70 5.59 10.73 -16.05
N MET A 71 5.47 10.71 -14.73
CA MET A 71 5.62 11.90 -13.89
C MET A 71 7.08 12.34 -13.78
N HIS A 72 8.02 11.41 -13.87
CA HIS A 72 9.46 11.66 -13.69
C HIS A 72 10.29 11.13 -14.88
N PRO A 73 10.10 11.67 -16.11
CA PRO A 73 10.66 11.09 -17.34
C PRO A 73 12.19 11.14 -17.41
N ALA A 74 12.83 12.02 -16.65
CA ALA A 74 14.29 12.16 -16.57
C ALA A 74 14.91 11.32 -15.43
N VAL A 75 14.10 10.67 -14.61
CA VAL A 75 14.54 9.92 -13.42
C VAL A 75 14.46 8.44 -13.70
N LYS A 76 15.48 7.70 -13.29
CA LYS A 76 15.44 6.24 -13.37
C LYS A 76 14.42 5.68 -12.39
N VAL A 77 13.44 4.92 -12.89
CA VAL A 77 12.44 4.22 -12.06
C VAL A 77 12.65 2.72 -12.16
N MET A 78 12.95 2.09 -11.03
CA MET A 78 13.05 0.64 -10.89
C MET A 78 11.85 0.08 -10.12
N LEU A 79 11.52 -1.18 -10.39
CA LEU A 79 10.51 -1.96 -9.66
C LEU A 79 11.20 -3.13 -8.95
N ALA A 80 10.89 -3.32 -7.68
CA ALA A 80 11.35 -4.45 -6.86
C ALA A 80 10.17 -5.15 -6.20
N PHE A 81 10.33 -6.46 -5.96
CA PHE A 81 9.36 -7.26 -5.22
C PHE A 81 9.92 -7.67 -3.86
N THR A 82 9.07 -7.66 -2.83
CA THR A 82 9.45 -8.07 -1.47
C THR A 82 9.27 -9.57 -1.24
N SER A 83 8.38 -10.23 -1.98
CA SER A 83 8.12 -11.66 -1.85
C SER A 83 9.09 -12.49 -2.66
N HIS A 84 10.04 -13.17 -1.99
CA HIS A 84 10.98 -14.11 -2.63
C HIS A 84 10.25 -15.23 -3.39
N ILE A 85 9.16 -15.75 -2.83
CA ILE A 85 8.35 -16.80 -3.47
C ILE A 85 7.76 -16.29 -4.80
N VAL A 86 7.27 -15.06 -4.83
CA VAL A 86 6.74 -14.46 -6.06
C VAL A 86 7.85 -14.26 -7.07
N ILE A 87 9.00 -13.73 -6.66
CA ILE A 87 10.18 -13.53 -7.54
C ILE A 87 10.57 -14.85 -8.22
N GLU A 88 10.76 -15.92 -7.43
CA GLU A 88 11.16 -17.23 -7.94
C GLU A 88 10.12 -17.83 -8.90
N ARG A 89 8.83 -17.71 -8.56
CA ARG A 89 7.74 -18.22 -9.40
C ARG A 89 7.60 -17.44 -10.71
N VAL A 90 7.74 -16.11 -10.68
CA VAL A 90 7.71 -15.28 -11.90
C VAL A 90 8.92 -15.60 -12.79
N GLU A 91 10.12 -15.70 -12.20
CA GLU A 91 11.32 -16.09 -12.96
C GLU A 91 11.16 -17.46 -13.63
N LYS A 92 10.64 -18.45 -12.89
CA LYS A 92 10.40 -19.80 -13.42
C LYS A 92 9.35 -19.81 -14.55
N ASN A 93 8.28 -19.04 -14.39
CA ASN A 93 7.12 -19.12 -15.30
C ASN A 93 7.24 -18.19 -16.51
N GLU A 94 7.91 -17.03 -16.35
CA GLU A 94 7.96 -15.98 -17.35
C GLU A 94 9.39 -15.69 -17.84
N GLY A 95 10.43 -16.25 -17.19
CA GLY A 95 11.83 -15.94 -17.51
C GLY A 95 12.26 -14.52 -17.13
N VAL A 96 11.47 -13.83 -16.31
CA VAL A 96 11.73 -12.46 -15.87
C VAL A 96 12.00 -12.47 -14.37
N ARG A 97 13.18 -12.00 -13.95
CA ARG A 97 13.52 -11.86 -12.53
C ARG A 97 13.34 -10.41 -12.08
N TYR A 98 12.48 -10.20 -11.10
CA TYR A 98 12.40 -8.95 -10.35
C TYR A 98 13.44 -8.96 -9.22
N PRO A 99 14.18 -7.86 -8.97
CA PRO A 99 15.08 -7.79 -7.83
C PRO A 99 14.30 -7.68 -6.51
N THR A 100 14.93 -8.07 -5.40
CA THR A 100 14.51 -7.62 -4.08
C THR A 100 14.80 -6.12 -3.91
N PRO A 101 14.22 -5.44 -2.90
CA PRO A 101 14.56 -4.04 -2.61
C PRO A 101 16.07 -3.82 -2.42
N GLU A 102 16.74 -4.69 -1.70
CA GLU A 102 18.18 -4.63 -1.43
C GLU A 102 19.01 -4.82 -2.71
N GLU A 103 18.67 -5.82 -3.53
CA GLU A 103 19.31 -6.06 -4.83
C GLU A 103 19.13 -4.85 -5.77
N ALA A 104 17.94 -4.25 -5.78
CA ALA A 104 17.65 -3.06 -6.56
C ALA A 104 18.47 -1.84 -6.11
N LEU A 105 18.57 -1.62 -4.80
CA LEU A 105 19.37 -0.54 -4.21
C LEU A 105 20.86 -0.74 -4.48
N GLN A 106 21.36 -1.95 -4.36
CA GLN A 106 22.75 -2.26 -4.69
C GLN A 106 23.04 -1.94 -6.18
N LYS A 107 22.12 -2.33 -7.08
CA LYS A 107 22.24 -2.03 -8.52
C LYS A 107 22.20 -0.52 -8.79
N LEU A 108 21.30 0.23 -8.16
CA LEU A 108 21.24 1.69 -8.31
C LEU A 108 22.54 2.36 -7.86
N LYS A 109 23.12 1.90 -6.74
CA LYS A 109 24.42 2.37 -6.25
C LYS A 109 25.55 2.08 -7.23
N GLU A 110 25.62 0.88 -7.80
CA GLU A 110 26.61 0.46 -8.80
C GLU A 110 26.51 1.28 -10.09
N GLU A 111 25.30 1.67 -10.47
CA GLU A 111 25.03 2.54 -11.61
C GLU A 111 25.32 4.02 -11.31
N GLY A 112 25.78 4.36 -10.10
CA GLY A 112 26.19 5.69 -9.69
C GLY A 112 25.03 6.60 -9.28
N CYS A 113 23.84 6.06 -8.96
CA CYS A 113 22.79 6.86 -8.34
C CYS A 113 23.23 7.30 -6.94
N THR A 114 23.03 8.57 -6.63
CA THR A 114 23.47 9.16 -5.35
C THR A 114 22.29 9.51 -4.45
N ARG A 115 21.10 9.71 -5.01
CA ARG A 115 19.88 9.99 -4.27
C ARG A 115 18.77 9.05 -4.71
N VAL A 116 18.01 8.47 -3.74
CA VAL A 116 16.99 7.48 -4.05
C VAL A 116 15.72 7.75 -3.24
N ALA A 117 14.59 7.86 -3.95
CA ALA A 117 13.26 7.86 -3.35
C ALA A 117 12.67 6.44 -3.36
N LEU A 118 12.33 5.91 -2.20
CA LEU A 118 11.63 4.65 -2.03
C LEU A 118 10.12 4.88 -2.02
N VAL A 119 9.40 4.14 -2.83
CA VAL A 119 7.94 4.21 -2.98
C VAL A 119 7.34 2.86 -2.61
N SER A 120 6.44 2.86 -1.61
CA SER A 120 5.74 1.65 -1.18
C SER A 120 4.39 1.52 -1.90
N LEU A 121 4.09 0.33 -2.42
CA LEU A 121 2.77 -0.02 -2.93
C LEU A 121 1.92 -0.81 -1.91
N ASP A 122 2.25 -0.72 -0.62
CA ASP A 122 1.40 -1.28 0.43
C ASP A 122 0.16 -0.41 0.63
N ILE A 123 -0.94 -1.02 1.04
CA ILE A 123 -2.17 -0.28 1.35
C ILE A 123 -2.06 0.36 2.73
N ILE A 124 -1.65 -0.39 3.74
CA ILE A 124 -1.55 0.03 5.16
C ILE A 124 -0.09 0.00 5.64
N PRO A 125 0.27 0.73 6.72
CA PRO A 125 1.60 0.66 7.33
C PRO A 125 1.77 -0.62 8.17
N GLY A 126 1.58 -1.79 7.53
CA GLY A 126 1.66 -3.11 8.13
C GLY A 126 3.08 -3.69 8.13
N ILE A 127 3.16 -5.03 8.28
CA ILE A 127 4.43 -5.75 8.37
C ILE A 127 5.29 -5.59 7.10
N GLU A 128 4.66 -5.54 5.93
CA GLU A 128 5.36 -5.33 4.66
C GLU A 128 5.98 -3.92 4.55
N TYR A 129 5.27 -2.91 5.05
CA TYR A 129 5.83 -1.56 5.13
C TYR A 129 6.93 -1.47 6.18
N ALA A 130 6.81 -2.18 7.31
CA ALA A 130 7.87 -2.26 8.31
C ALA A 130 9.15 -2.86 7.72
N TYR A 131 9.06 -3.91 6.90
CA TYR A 131 10.21 -4.45 6.17
C TYR A 131 10.87 -3.38 5.28
N LYS A 132 10.09 -2.60 4.53
CA LYS A 132 10.64 -1.51 3.70
C LYS A 132 11.30 -0.40 4.52
N ARG A 133 10.85 -0.17 5.74
CA ARG A 133 11.53 0.74 6.70
C ARG A 133 12.88 0.19 7.15
N GLU A 134 12.98 -1.11 7.43
CA GLU A 134 14.27 -1.73 7.75
C GLU A 134 15.22 -1.63 6.56
N VAL A 135 14.77 -1.92 5.33
CA VAL A 135 15.57 -1.72 4.10
C VAL A 135 16.06 -0.26 3.96
N PHE A 136 15.17 0.71 4.24
CA PHE A 136 15.55 2.12 4.26
C PHE A 136 16.65 2.38 5.29
N ASP A 137 16.49 1.89 6.52
CA ASP A 137 17.45 2.10 7.61
C ASP A 137 18.81 1.45 7.35
N GLU A 138 18.83 0.26 6.77
CA GLU A 138 20.06 -0.45 6.41
C GLU A 138 20.79 0.19 5.22
N CYS A 139 20.06 0.62 4.19
CA CYS A 139 20.65 1.09 2.94
C CYS A 139 20.90 2.60 2.88
N LYS A 140 20.27 3.42 3.73
CA LYS A 140 20.47 4.88 3.73
C LYS A 140 21.94 5.34 3.80
N PRO A 141 22.88 4.61 4.45
CA PRO A 141 24.30 5.02 4.42
C PRO A 141 24.97 4.88 3.03
N TRP A 142 24.33 4.20 2.09
CA TRP A 142 24.88 3.99 0.74
C TRP A 142 24.73 5.19 -0.18
N PHE A 143 23.81 6.10 0.12
CA PHE A 143 23.42 7.22 -0.71
C PHE A 143 23.73 8.57 -0.03
N GLN A 144 23.78 9.64 -0.81
CA GLN A 144 23.85 11.02 -0.29
C GLN A 144 22.55 11.37 0.45
N ARG A 145 21.44 11.00 -0.18
CA ARG A 145 20.11 11.23 0.36
C ARG A 145 19.17 10.08 -0.03
N MET A 146 18.33 9.70 0.90
CA MET A 146 17.33 8.68 0.69
C MET A 146 16.01 9.08 1.35
N THR A 147 14.90 8.79 0.67
CA THR A 147 13.58 8.99 1.24
C THR A 147 12.77 7.71 1.18
N LEU A 148 11.79 7.56 2.10
CA LEU A 148 10.78 6.50 2.03
C LEU A 148 9.39 7.14 2.14
N GLY A 149 8.60 7.01 1.09
CA GLY A 149 7.20 7.45 1.02
C GLY A 149 6.29 6.63 1.93
N THR A 150 5.15 7.21 2.29
CA THR A 150 4.10 6.51 3.03
C THR A 150 3.42 5.45 2.16
N PRO A 151 2.79 4.42 2.75
CA PRO A 151 1.88 3.54 2.04
C PRO A 151 0.64 4.31 1.53
N LEU A 152 -0.28 3.62 0.87
CA LEU A 152 -1.48 4.21 0.28
C LEU A 152 -2.29 5.01 1.30
N VAL A 153 -2.54 4.42 2.47
CA VAL A 153 -3.17 5.08 3.62
C VAL A 153 -2.20 5.15 4.79
N TYR A 154 -2.02 6.34 5.32
CA TYR A 154 -1.15 6.60 6.46
C TYR A 154 -1.77 7.61 7.42
N TRP A 155 -2.17 8.79 6.95
CA TRP A 155 -2.81 9.82 7.73
C TRP A 155 -4.33 9.61 7.79
N GLN A 156 -4.93 9.98 8.90
CA GLN A 156 -6.36 9.78 9.19
C GLN A 156 -7.08 11.11 9.50
N GLY A 157 -6.55 12.23 9.03
CA GLY A 157 -7.14 13.56 9.22
C GLY A 157 -6.80 14.23 10.56
N GLN A 158 -5.81 13.70 11.33
CA GLN A 158 -5.41 14.31 12.60
C GLN A 158 -4.50 15.53 12.36
N GLU A 159 -4.55 16.51 13.27
CA GLU A 159 -3.63 17.64 13.33
C GLU A 159 -3.38 18.32 11.97
N GLU A 160 -4.46 18.63 11.27
CA GLU A 160 -4.43 19.25 9.93
C GLU A 160 -3.74 18.39 8.85
N LYS A 161 -3.48 17.12 9.11
CA LYS A 161 -3.06 16.18 8.08
C LYS A 161 -4.26 15.80 7.20
N ARG A 162 -3.98 15.40 5.96
CA ARG A 162 -5.02 14.86 5.09
C ARG A 162 -5.61 13.55 5.66
N ASP A 163 -6.79 13.20 5.23
CA ASP A 163 -7.40 11.90 5.51
C ASP A 163 -7.20 10.97 4.31
N ASP A 164 -6.11 10.23 4.32
CA ASP A 164 -5.77 9.25 3.27
C ASP A 164 -6.82 8.16 3.18
N VAL A 165 -7.38 7.77 4.33
CA VAL A 165 -8.38 6.69 4.39
C VAL A 165 -9.67 7.14 3.72
N ALA A 166 -10.15 8.36 4.01
CA ALA A 166 -11.33 8.90 3.35
C ALA A 166 -11.14 9.05 1.84
N GLU A 167 -9.96 9.53 1.39
CA GLU A 167 -9.64 9.69 -0.03
C GLU A 167 -9.70 8.35 -0.77
N VAL A 168 -9.05 7.32 -0.21
CA VAL A 168 -9.00 5.99 -0.83
C VAL A 168 -10.38 5.31 -0.81
N MET A 169 -11.10 5.38 0.31
CA MET A 169 -12.44 4.79 0.39
C MET A 169 -13.43 5.48 -0.55
N ALA A 170 -13.35 6.79 -0.73
CA ALA A 170 -14.14 7.50 -1.72
C ALA A 170 -13.82 7.07 -3.18
N ALA A 171 -12.56 6.74 -3.47
CA ALA A 171 -12.17 6.20 -4.77
C ALA A 171 -12.70 4.77 -4.98
N VAL A 172 -12.61 3.92 -3.95
CA VAL A 172 -13.11 2.53 -3.98
C VAL A 172 -14.64 2.53 -4.11
N ALA A 173 -15.35 3.32 -3.31
CA ALA A 173 -16.81 3.38 -3.30
C ALA A 173 -17.42 3.69 -4.69
N LYS A 174 -16.76 4.52 -5.49
CA LYS A 174 -17.23 4.89 -6.85
C LYS A 174 -17.25 3.72 -7.84
N GLU A 175 -16.49 2.66 -7.60
CA GLU A 175 -16.46 1.48 -8.46
C GLU A 175 -17.27 0.29 -7.89
N LEU A 176 -17.90 0.46 -6.72
CA LEU A 176 -18.74 -0.58 -6.14
C LEU A 176 -20.01 -0.76 -6.99
N PRO A 177 -20.49 -2.02 -7.14
CA PRO A 177 -21.72 -2.27 -7.86
C PRO A 177 -22.92 -1.65 -7.12
N ALA A 178 -23.92 -1.22 -7.90
CA ALA A 178 -25.22 -0.89 -7.35
C ALA A 178 -25.83 -2.14 -6.68
N ARG A 179 -26.56 -1.95 -5.59
CA ARG A 179 -27.12 -3.05 -4.78
C ARG A 179 -28.51 -2.72 -4.27
N ALA A 180 -29.37 -3.73 -4.25
CA ALA A 180 -30.71 -3.68 -3.66
C ALA A 180 -30.65 -3.74 -2.12
N GLU A 181 -31.80 -3.61 -1.45
CA GLU A 181 -31.86 -3.61 0.03
C GLU A 181 -31.38 -4.95 0.65
N ASP A 182 -31.58 -6.07 -0.06
CA ASP A 182 -31.14 -7.41 0.37
C ASP A 182 -29.78 -7.82 -0.19
N GLU A 183 -29.00 -6.88 -0.73
CA GLU A 183 -27.68 -7.12 -1.29
C GLU A 183 -26.58 -6.37 -0.52
N ALA A 184 -25.42 -6.99 -0.36
CA ALA A 184 -24.23 -6.41 0.25
C ALA A 184 -22.98 -6.64 -0.60
N VAL A 185 -21.97 -5.80 -0.41
CA VAL A 185 -20.61 -6.01 -0.92
C VAL A 185 -19.69 -6.34 0.26
N LEU A 186 -18.92 -7.41 0.14
CA LEU A 186 -17.87 -7.76 1.07
C LEU A 186 -16.51 -7.49 0.43
N LEU A 187 -15.79 -6.54 1.01
CA LEU A 187 -14.43 -6.18 0.60
C LEU A 187 -13.42 -7.03 1.38
N MET A 188 -12.78 -7.96 0.68
CA MET A 188 -11.76 -8.82 1.26
C MET A 188 -10.41 -8.14 1.29
N ALA A 189 -9.93 -7.81 2.47
CA ALA A 189 -8.56 -7.36 2.71
C ALA A 189 -7.66 -8.53 3.16
N HIS A 190 -6.35 -8.37 3.03
CA HIS A 190 -5.41 -9.42 3.46
C HIS A 190 -5.49 -9.64 4.98
N GLY A 191 -5.46 -8.57 5.75
CA GLY A 191 -5.28 -8.66 7.19
C GLY A 191 -3.78 -8.72 7.56
N THR A 192 -3.50 -8.61 8.85
CA THR A 192 -2.13 -8.69 9.38
C THR A 192 -2.16 -8.86 10.89
N PRO A 193 -1.20 -9.60 11.50
CA PRO A 193 -1.02 -9.61 12.95
C PRO A 193 -0.45 -8.28 13.50
N HIS A 194 0.02 -7.39 12.62
CA HIS A 194 0.54 -6.08 12.99
C HIS A 194 -0.60 -5.17 13.50
N PRO A 195 -0.35 -4.28 14.50
CA PRO A 195 -1.37 -3.32 14.99
C PRO A 195 -2.03 -2.46 13.89
N ALA A 196 -1.36 -2.26 12.76
CA ALA A 196 -1.94 -1.59 11.59
C ALA A 196 -3.18 -2.30 11.00
N ASN A 197 -3.51 -3.51 11.44
CA ASN A 197 -4.80 -4.16 11.11
C ASN A 197 -6.00 -3.28 11.50
N ALA A 198 -5.84 -2.39 12.49
CA ALA A 198 -6.86 -1.41 12.89
C ALA A 198 -7.26 -0.43 11.77
N TYR A 199 -6.43 -0.23 10.74
CA TYR A 199 -6.79 0.58 9.58
C TYR A 199 -8.05 0.07 8.86
N TYR A 200 -8.30 -1.23 8.86
CA TYR A 200 -9.51 -1.78 8.24
C TYR A 200 -10.80 -1.35 8.97
N ALA A 201 -10.74 -1.15 10.29
CA ALA A 201 -11.87 -0.58 11.03
C ALA A 201 -12.08 0.90 10.69
N VAL A 202 -11.00 1.67 10.50
CA VAL A 202 -11.09 3.07 10.06
C VAL A 202 -11.61 3.15 8.63
N MET A 203 -11.17 2.27 7.74
CA MET A 203 -11.71 2.17 6.35
C MET A 203 -13.21 1.87 6.36
N GLN A 204 -13.66 0.95 7.22
CA GLN A 204 -15.07 0.63 7.39
C GLN A 204 -15.87 1.87 7.82
N GLU A 205 -15.42 2.58 8.83
CA GLU A 205 -16.06 3.81 9.31
C GLU A 205 -16.12 4.88 8.21
N ARG A 206 -15.08 5.03 7.37
CA ARG A 206 -15.11 5.98 6.25
C ARG A 206 -16.10 5.59 5.16
N LEU A 207 -16.28 4.29 4.90
CA LEU A 207 -17.34 3.81 3.99
C LEU A 207 -18.74 4.11 4.54
N GLU A 208 -18.98 3.89 5.82
CA GLU A 208 -20.24 4.22 6.49
C GLU A 208 -20.55 5.73 6.42
N ASN A 209 -19.52 6.57 6.62
CA ASN A 209 -19.64 8.03 6.47
C ASN A 209 -19.96 8.48 5.03
N LEU A 210 -19.66 7.64 4.02
CA LEU A 210 -20.06 7.86 2.62
C LEU A 210 -21.48 7.34 2.31
N GLY A 211 -22.17 6.76 3.28
CA GLY A 211 -23.49 6.16 3.10
C GLY A 211 -23.43 4.72 2.53
N GLU A 212 -22.26 4.08 2.57
CA GLU A 212 -22.03 2.73 2.07
C GLU A 212 -22.34 1.67 3.15
N GLU A 213 -23.51 1.75 3.79
CA GLU A 213 -23.89 0.95 4.97
C GLU A 213 -23.94 -0.57 4.70
N ARG A 214 -24.09 -1.00 3.45
CA ARG A 214 -24.09 -2.42 3.05
C ARG A 214 -22.81 -2.85 2.39
N VAL A 215 -21.71 -2.18 2.71
CA VAL A 215 -20.34 -2.58 2.36
C VAL A 215 -19.62 -2.95 3.63
N CYS A 216 -19.13 -4.19 3.70
CA CYS A 216 -18.40 -4.67 4.86
C CYS A 216 -16.99 -5.05 4.48
N ILE A 217 -16.00 -4.56 5.23
CA ILE A 217 -14.61 -4.99 5.12
C ILE A 217 -14.38 -6.19 6.04
N TYR A 218 -13.76 -7.23 5.52
CA TYR A 218 -13.27 -8.36 6.28
C TYR A 218 -11.88 -8.79 5.80
N THR A 219 -11.20 -9.62 6.57
CA THR A 219 -9.82 -9.99 6.32
C THR A 219 -9.63 -11.50 6.23
N VAL A 220 -8.63 -11.94 5.45
CA VAL A 220 -8.21 -13.35 5.38
C VAL A 220 -7.42 -13.72 6.64
N GLU A 221 -6.40 -12.93 6.99
CA GLU A 221 -5.43 -13.24 8.06
C GLU A 221 -5.55 -12.31 9.28
N GLY A 222 -6.70 -11.67 9.49
CA GLY A 222 -6.88 -10.71 10.58
C GLY A 222 -8.30 -10.71 11.14
N ARG A 223 -8.69 -9.55 11.68
CA ARG A 223 -10.04 -9.27 12.16
C ARG A 223 -10.53 -7.92 11.61
N PRO A 224 -11.86 -7.79 11.30
CA PRO A 224 -12.87 -8.85 11.32
C PRO A 224 -12.62 -9.90 10.21
N ASN A 225 -12.95 -11.14 10.47
CA ASN A 225 -12.94 -12.20 9.47
C ASN A 225 -14.38 -12.51 8.97
N LEU A 226 -14.52 -13.54 8.14
CA LEU A 226 -15.82 -13.91 7.58
C LEU A 226 -16.82 -14.31 8.67
N ASP A 227 -16.38 -15.01 9.71
CA ASP A 227 -17.24 -15.42 10.84
C ASP A 227 -17.79 -14.22 11.63
N ASP A 228 -17.07 -13.11 11.67
CA ASP A 228 -17.53 -11.89 12.33
C ASP A 228 -18.60 -11.15 11.51
N VAL A 229 -18.59 -11.32 10.18
CA VAL A 229 -19.46 -10.58 9.25
C VAL A 229 -20.75 -11.34 8.94
N VAL A 230 -20.69 -12.66 8.75
CA VAL A 230 -21.86 -13.49 8.38
C VAL A 230 -23.07 -13.29 9.30
N PRO A 231 -22.95 -13.28 10.64
CA PRO A 231 -24.10 -13.04 11.51
C PRO A 231 -24.76 -11.69 11.26
N LYS A 232 -23.98 -10.63 11.03
CA LYS A 232 -24.47 -9.27 10.77
C LYS A 232 -25.25 -9.19 9.45
N LEU A 233 -24.76 -9.89 8.41
CA LEU A 233 -25.47 -9.97 7.12
C LEU A 233 -26.83 -10.64 7.25
N LYS A 234 -26.90 -11.73 8.03
CA LYS A 234 -28.15 -12.44 8.30
C LYS A 234 -29.13 -11.58 9.09
N GLU A 235 -28.66 -10.90 10.13
CA GLU A 235 -29.47 -9.97 10.93
C GLU A 235 -30.01 -8.81 10.08
N ALA A 236 -29.21 -8.30 9.15
CA ALA A 236 -29.62 -7.26 8.20
C ALA A 236 -30.52 -7.77 7.05
N GLY A 237 -30.86 -9.06 7.02
CA GLY A 237 -31.74 -9.64 5.99
C GLY A 237 -31.08 -9.76 4.61
N ILE A 238 -29.74 -9.70 4.53
CA ILE A 238 -29.01 -9.84 3.26
C ILE A 238 -29.18 -11.25 2.71
N ARG A 239 -29.40 -11.34 1.41
CA ARG A 239 -29.58 -12.59 0.66
C ARG A 239 -28.57 -12.78 -0.46
N LYS A 240 -28.00 -11.68 -0.96
CA LYS A 240 -26.99 -11.71 -2.01
C LYS A 240 -25.77 -10.92 -1.60
N VAL A 241 -24.61 -11.51 -1.86
CA VAL A 241 -23.30 -10.96 -1.51
C VAL A 241 -22.45 -10.86 -2.77
N THR A 242 -21.82 -9.73 -2.97
CA THR A 242 -20.76 -9.57 -3.96
C THR A 242 -19.42 -9.50 -3.22
N LEU A 243 -18.52 -10.46 -3.49
CA LEU A 243 -17.15 -10.45 -2.99
C LEU A 243 -16.24 -9.68 -3.93
N ALA A 244 -15.42 -8.80 -3.38
CA ALA A 244 -14.38 -8.07 -4.14
C ALA A 244 -13.12 -7.90 -3.27
N PRO A 245 -11.91 -7.91 -3.84
CA PRO A 245 -10.69 -7.71 -3.06
C PRO A 245 -10.47 -6.23 -2.72
N LEU A 246 -10.15 -5.95 -1.46
CA LEU A 246 -9.56 -4.68 -1.00
C LEU A 246 -8.04 -4.86 -0.91
N MET A 247 -7.44 -5.29 -2.01
CA MET A 247 -6.02 -5.54 -2.19
C MET A 247 -5.54 -4.88 -3.48
N LEU A 248 -4.28 -4.47 -3.53
CA LEU A 248 -3.70 -3.85 -4.73
C LEU A 248 -3.93 -4.71 -5.97
N VAL A 249 -3.73 -6.02 -5.85
CA VAL A 249 -3.86 -7.01 -6.92
C VAL A 249 -4.93 -8.04 -6.57
N ALA A 250 -5.67 -8.52 -7.57
CA ALA A 250 -6.49 -9.72 -7.45
C ALA A 250 -5.63 -10.95 -7.76
N GLY A 251 -4.76 -11.31 -6.80
CA GLY A 251 -3.83 -12.43 -6.90
C GLY A 251 -4.39 -13.73 -6.33
N ASP A 252 -3.52 -14.52 -5.72
CA ASP A 252 -3.81 -15.86 -5.21
C ASP A 252 -5.00 -15.88 -4.23
N HIS A 253 -4.96 -15.05 -3.19
CA HIS A 253 -6.06 -14.94 -2.21
C HIS A 253 -7.41 -14.57 -2.85
N ALA A 254 -7.41 -13.67 -3.84
CA ALA A 254 -8.66 -13.29 -4.49
C ALA A 254 -9.18 -14.40 -5.41
N THR A 255 -8.29 -15.12 -6.08
CA THR A 255 -8.64 -16.16 -7.06
C THR A 255 -9.04 -17.46 -6.36
N ASN A 256 -8.27 -17.89 -5.36
CA ASN A 256 -8.43 -19.17 -4.70
C ASN A 256 -9.24 -19.05 -3.40
N ASP A 257 -8.79 -18.25 -2.41
CA ASP A 257 -9.44 -18.21 -1.10
C ASP A 257 -10.79 -17.48 -1.17
N MET A 258 -10.90 -16.40 -1.95
CA MET A 258 -12.16 -15.64 -2.06
C MET A 258 -13.13 -16.28 -3.06
N ALA A 259 -12.71 -16.50 -4.30
CA ALA A 259 -13.58 -16.80 -5.43
C ALA A 259 -13.47 -18.25 -5.95
N GLY A 260 -12.59 -19.06 -5.38
CA GLY A 260 -12.39 -20.45 -5.77
C GLY A 260 -13.62 -21.33 -5.55
N ASP A 261 -13.60 -22.54 -6.13
CA ASP A 261 -14.67 -23.52 -6.01
C ASP A 261 -14.41 -24.56 -4.89
N GLU A 262 -13.26 -24.47 -4.23
CA GLU A 262 -12.91 -25.35 -3.12
C GLU A 262 -13.88 -25.14 -1.92
N PRO A 263 -14.14 -26.18 -1.11
CA PRO A 263 -15.12 -26.10 -0.02
C PRO A 263 -14.83 -25.04 1.05
N ASP A 264 -13.58 -24.65 1.21
CA ASP A 264 -13.11 -23.67 2.18
C ASP A 264 -12.96 -22.24 1.60
N SER A 265 -13.23 -22.07 0.30
CA SER A 265 -13.29 -20.74 -0.29
C SER A 265 -14.42 -19.89 0.34
N HIS A 266 -14.21 -18.59 0.45
CA HIS A 266 -15.21 -17.68 1.02
C HIS A 266 -16.52 -17.68 0.24
N LYS A 267 -16.48 -17.82 -1.08
CA LYS A 267 -17.65 -18.04 -1.93
C LYS A 267 -18.43 -19.28 -1.47
N SER A 268 -17.76 -20.45 -1.41
CA SER A 268 -18.40 -21.71 -1.02
C SER A 268 -18.92 -21.69 0.42
N LEU A 269 -18.19 -21.02 1.33
CA LEU A 269 -18.63 -20.83 2.72
C LEU A 269 -19.92 -20.01 2.78
N LEU A 270 -20.00 -18.88 2.09
CA LEU A 270 -21.18 -18.01 2.05
C LEU A 270 -22.38 -18.70 1.37
N GLU A 271 -22.15 -19.46 0.31
CA GLU A 271 -23.21 -20.24 -0.36
C GLU A 271 -23.79 -21.29 0.58
N ARG A 272 -22.98 -21.96 1.39
CA ARG A 272 -23.44 -22.88 2.44
C ARG A 272 -24.23 -22.19 3.56
N GLU A 273 -23.91 -20.93 3.83
CA GLU A 273 -24.66 -20.08 4.77
C GLU A 273 -25.98 -19.54 4.19
N GLY A 274 -26.30 -19.88 2.91
CA GLY A 274 -27.56 -19.58 2.25
C GLY A 274 -27.55 -18.26 1.42
N PHE A 275 -26.40 -17.65 1.21
CA PHE A 275 -26.30 -16.46 0.37
C PHE A 275 -26.16 -16.84 -1.12
N ARG A 276 -26.68 -15.99 -1.99
CA ARG A 276 -26.28 -15.99 -3.41
C ARG A 276 -24.99 -15.17 -3.54
N VAL A 277 -23.95 -15.77 -4.10
CA VAL A 277 -22.64 -15.12 -4.16
C VAL A 277 -22.25 -14.76 -5.59
N GLN A 278 -21.74 -13.53 -5.76
CA GLN A 278 -21.04 -13.07 -6.96
C GLN A 278 -19.63 -12.65 -6.58
N THR A 279 -18.69 -12.74 -7.52
CA THR A 279 -17.30 -12.38 -7.29
C THR A 279 -16.83 -11.37 -8.33
N ILE A 280 -16.04 -10.40 -7.90
CA ILE A 280 -15.33 -9.44 -8.74
C ILE A 280 -13.84 -9.65 -8.51
N LEU A 281 -13.13 -10.14 -9.52
CA LEU A 281 -11.68 -10.38 -9.48
C LEU A 281 -10.93 -9.18 -10.06
N LYS A 282 -11.07 -8.03 -9.38
CA LYS A 282 -10.44 -6.77 -9.77
C LYS A 282 -9.77 -6.15 -8.54
N GLY A 283 -8.44 -6.07 -8.54
CA GLY A 283 -7.69 -5.40 -7.47
C GLY A 283 -7.91 -3.90 -7.49
N ILE A 284 -7.79 -3.23 -6.33
CA ILE A 284 -7.99 -1.77 -6.26
C ILE A 284 -6.95 -0.99 -7.08
N GLY A 285 -5.81 -1.61 -7.42
CA GLY A 285 -4.82 -1.03 -8.34
C GLY A 285 -5.31 -0.89 -9.79
N GLU A 286 -6.42 -1.56 -10.18
CA GLU A 286 -7.06 -1.35 -11.47
C GLU A 286 -7.92 -0.08 -11.51
N ASN A 287 -8.26 0.48 -10.34
CA ASN A 287 -8.95 1.76 -10.23
C ASN A 287 -7.97 2.91 -10.52
N ALA A 288 -8.25 3.69 -11.57
CA ALA A 288 -7.39 4.80 -11.98
C ALA A 288 -7.25 5.90 -10.91
N ALA A 289 -8.28 6.12 -10.07
CA ALA A 289 -8.19 7.08 -8.98
C ALA A 289 -7.24 6.58 -7.88
N VAL A 290 -7.26 5.29 -7.55
CA VAL A 290 -6.33 4.67 -6.58
C VAL A 290 -4.90 4.73 -7.12
N ARG A 291 -4.67 4.43 -8.41
CA ARG A 291 -3.32 4.58 -9.01
C ARG A 291 -2.80 6.00 -8.91
N LYS A 292 -3.64 7.02 -9.13
CA LYS A 292 -3.25 8.43 -8.97
C LYS A 292 -2.86 8.75 -7.54
N ILE A 293 -3.51 8.15 -6.53
CA ILE A 293 -3.12 8.32 -5.14
C ILE A 293 -1.72 7.71 -4.90
N PHE A 294 -1.45 6.49 -5.38
CA PHE A 294 -0.11 5.91 -5.31
C PHE A 294 0.95 6.79 -6.00
N ALA A 295 0.63 7.32 -7.18
CA ALA A 295 1.53 8.22 -7.89
C ALA A 295 1.77 9.53 -7.13
N ALA A 296 0.77 10.06 -6.42
CA ALA A 296 0.94 11.21 -5.52
C ALA A 296 1.85 10.87 -4.34
N ARG A 297 1.76 9.68 -3.73
CA ARG A 297 2.69 9.24 -2.68
C ARG A 297 4.13 9.13 -3.21
N ALA A 298 4.29 8.67 -4.44
CA ALA A 298 5.59 8.63 -5.11
C ALA A 298 6.16 10.04 -5.32
N ALA A 299 5.33 10.98 -5.78
CA ALA A 299 5.73 12.38 -5.95
C ALA A 299 6.15 13.00 -4.61
N GLU A 300 5.41 12.78 -3.53
CA GLU A 300 5.77 13.27 -2.18
C GLU A 300 7.14 12.76 -1.72
N ALA A 301 7.41 11.47 -1.93
CA ALA A 301 8.71 10.87 -1.59
C ALA A 301 9.84 11.48 -2.41
N TYR A 302 9.61 11.74 -3.71
CA TYR A 302 10.59 12.34 -4.58
C TYR A 302 10.77 13.85 -4.32
N GLU A 303 9.71 14.60 -4.06
CA GLU A 303 9.80 16.00 -3.65
C GLU A 303 10.61 16.17 -2.36
N ALA A 304 10.37 15.29 -1.37
CA ALA A 304 11.16 15.25 -0.15
C ALA A 304 12.63 14.91 -0.41
N LEU A 305 12.93 14.11 -1.44
CA LEU A 305 14.30 13.84 -1.88
C LEU A 305 15.00 15.11 -2.39
N LEU A 306 14.27 16.00 -3.06
CA LEU A 306 14.82 17.24 -3.64
C LEU A 306 14.90 18.38 -2.63
N ASP A 307 14.10 18.40 -1.58
CA ASP A 307 14.01 19.49 -0.61
C ASP A 307 15.13 19.45 0.44
N ALA A 308 16.22 20.16 0.16
CA ALA A 308 17.35 20.31 1.10
C ALA A 308 16.98 21.06 2.40
N ALA A 309 15.84 21.77 2.46
CA ALA A 309 15.44 22.51 3.66
C ALA A 309 14.87 21.60 4.76
N GLU A 310 14.38 20.41 4.41
CA GLU A 310 13.91 19.42 5.37
C GLU A 310 15.04 18.67 6.11
N SER A 311 16.23 18.60 5.52
CA SER A 311 17.41 17.95 6.12
C SER A 311 17.91 18.60 7.42
N LYS A 312 17.52 19.83 7.69
CA LYS A 312 17.94 20.59 8.90
C LYS A 312 16.96 20.44 10.09
N ARG A 313 15.95 19.57 10.00
CA ARG A 313 14.90 19.44 11.00
C ARG A 313 15.05 18.24 11.94
N PHE A 314 16.14 17.47 11.80
CA PHE A 314 16.45 16.32 12.67
C PHE A 314 17.86 16.38 13.25
#